data_d9cd43731a69f106235ee745b7da03a5
#
_entry.id   d9cd43731a69f106235ee745b7da03a5
#
_cell.length_a   1.000
_cell.length_b   1.000
_cell.length_c   1.000
_cell.angle_alpha   90.00
_cell.angle_beta   90.00
_cell.angle_gamma   90.00
#
_symmetry.space_group_name_H-M   'P 1'
#
loop_
_entity.id
_entity.type
_entity.pdbx_description
1 polymer ?
#
loop_
_entity_poly.entity_id
_entity_poly.type
_entity_poly.pdbx_seq_one_letter_code
_entity_poly.pdbx_strand_id
1 'polypeptide(L)'
;MKGSSYSGLLERHNIHTSNVEHIVKSLRAKKIDVRVVKRGEYDEEVVRWADAIISAGGDGTMLLVASKVLSKDKPVVGVNTDPERSQGHLCLPVRYTRAFPEALDKLSRGEFRWLWRQRIRLHLEGTGINPTPVDLHEQQLSLEQHSQAHRITTLGLHQRTPPENFSEPRLLPVRGLNEIFIGESLSSRASYYEISVDDGPWEKQKSSGLSISTGTGSKAWSYNINKLAEQAVGEILKIGKSQTGLNLPLDQNFIEKVTDQYNDALVFCSADGRLLYSVREPIVNRVFFSSRQRGFASKVCVRSRCWDACMVVDGGTSFEFNDGAIATISMSEEDLLRTVVLNS
;
A
#
# COMPACT_ATOMS: atom_id res chain seq x y z
N MET A 1 -24.60 -9.48 -14.88
CA MET A 1 -23.42 -8.59 -14.79
C MET A 1 -23.85 -7.32 -14.07
N LYS A 2 -23.28 -7.04 -12.91
CA LYS A 2 -23.68 -5.88 -12.09
C LYS A 2 -23.09 -4.60 -12.70
N GLY A 3 -23.86 -3.91 -13.59
CA GLY A 3 -23.54 -2.55 -14.05
C GLY A 3 -22.32 -2.36 -14.99
N SER A 4 -21.54 -3.40 -15.28
CA SER A 4 -20.36 -3.29 -16.15
C SER A 4 -20.69 -3.65 -17.61
N SER A 5 -20.18 -2.89 -18.57
CA SER A 5 -20.28 -3.22 -19.98
C SER A 5 -19.45 -4.44 -20.33
N TYR A 6 -20.07 -5.48 -20.87
CA TYR A 6 -19.36 -6.71 -21.31
C TYR A 6 -18.30 -6.40 -22.38
N SER A 7 -18.65 -5.57 -23.35
CA SER A 7 -17.70 -5.18 -24.42
C SER A 7 -16.47 -4.48 -23.87
N GLY A 8 -16.65 -3.55 -22.92
CA GLY A 8 -15.52 -2.87 -22.27
C GLY A 8 -14.65 -3.80 -21.41
N LEU A 9 -15.25 -4.79 -20.76
CA LEU A 9 -14.48 -5.81 -20.03
C LEU A 9 -13.70 -6.74 -20.95
N LEU A 10 -14.30 -7.16 -22.07
CA LEU A 10 -13.66 -7.99 -23.06
C LEU A 10 -12.51 -7.26 -23.76
N GLU A 11 -12.69 -6.01 -24.12
CA GLU A 11 -11.64 -5.18 -24.69
C GLU A 11 -10.41 -5.08 -23.76
N ARG A 12 -10.63 -4.80 -22.47
CA ARG A 12 -9.56 -4.76 -21.46
C ARG A 12 -8.85 -6.09 -21.34
N HIS A 13 -9.62 -7.19 -21.30
CA HIS A 13 -9.05 -8.52 -21.23
C HIS A 13 -8.15 -8.80 -22.45
N ASN A 14 -8.59 -8.43 -23.65
CA ASN A 14 -7.83 -8.60 -24.86
C ASN A 14 -6.55 -7.77 -24.88
N ILE A 15 -6.60 -6.49 -24.47
CA ILE A 15 -5.43 -5.61 -24.36
C ILE A 15 -4.42 -6.21 -23.36
N HIS A 16 -4.87 -6.58 -22.19
CA HIS A 16 -4.02 -7.20 -21.17
C HIS A 16 -3.38 -8.49 -21.69
N THR A 17 -4.16 -9.39 -22.25
CA THR A 17 -3.69 -10.69 -22.75
C THR A 17 -2.66 -10.51 -23.86
N SER A 18 -2.93 -9.63 -24.83
CA SER A 18 -2.00 -9.33 -25.92
C SER A 18 -0.65 -8.79 -25.42
N ASN A 19 -0.68 -7.87 -24.43
CA ASN A 19 0.55 -7.35 -23.83
C ASN A 19 1.32 -8.42 -23.03
N VAL A 20 0.62 -9.30 -22.30
CA VAL A 20 1.26 -10.43 -21.62
C VAL A 20 1.92 -11.39 -22.63
N GLU A 21 1.24 -11.73 -23.71
CA GLU A 21 1.79 -12.57 -24.77
C GLU A 21 3.02 -11.95 -25.43
N HIS A 22 3.00 -10.62 -25.64
CA HIS A 22 4.14 -9.89 -26.17
C HIS A 22 5.35 -9.97 -25.24
N ILE A 23 5.15 -9.79 -23.92
CA ILE A 23 6.20 -9.93 -22.89
C ILE A 23 6.79 -11.35 -22.91
N VAL A 24 5.93 -12.36 -22.86
CA VAL A 24 6.34 -13.79 -22.85
C VAL A 24 7.11 -14.16 -24.12
N LYS A 25 6.63 -13.72 -25.28
CA LYS A 25 7.30 -13.95 -26.57
C LYS A 25 8.69 -13.30 -26.61
N SER A 26 8.81 -12.10 -26.09
CA SER A 26 10.08 -11.37 -26.03
C SER A 26 11.11 -12.06 -25.12
N LEU A 27 10.69 -12.55 -23.97
CA LEU A 27 11.55 -13.30 -23.05
C LEU A 27 12.02 -14.62 -23.66
N ARG A 28 11.09 -15.41 -24.25
CA ARG A 28 11.41 -16.68 -24.91
C ARG A 28 12.34 -16.52 -26.11
N ALA A 29 12.20 -15.42 -26.86
CA ALA A 29 13.12 -15.09 -27.98
C ALA A 29 14.56 -14.88 -27.49
N LYS A 30 14.76 -14.46 -26.25
CA LYS A 30 16.08 -14.37 -25.60
C LYS A 30 16.52 -15.66 -24.89
N LYS A 31 15.79 -16.76 -25.09
CA LYS A 31 16.04 -18.08 -24.46
C LYS A 31 15.94 -18.04 -22.93
N ILE A 32 15.11 -17.14 -22.41
CA ILE A 32 14.79 -17.10 -20.99
C ILE A 32 13.67 -18.11 -20.73
N ASP A 33 13.81 -18.94 -19.70
CA ASP A 33 12.75 -19.84 -19.26
C ASP A 33 11.64 -19.04 -18.57
N VAL A 34 10.39 -19.25 -18.99
CA VAL A 34 9.25 -18.42 -18.56
C VAL A 34 8.10 -19.29 -18.09
N ARG A 35 7.78 -19.15 -16.80
CA ARG A 35 6.56 -19.69 -16.20
C ARG A 35 5.55 -18.56 -16.03
N VAL A 36 4.42 -18.64 -16.71
CA VAL A 36 3.32 -17.68 -16.59
C VAL A 36 2.33 -18.22 -15.56
N VAL A 37 2.03 -17.43 -14.56
CA VAL A 37 1.11 -17.79 -13.47
C VAL A 37 0.06 -16.69 -13.26
N LYS A 38 -1.14 -17.11 -12.88
CA LYS A 38 -2.23 -16.22 -12.47
C LYS A 38 -2.19 -16.00 -10.96
N ARG A 39 -3.02 -15.05 -10.47
CA ARG A 39 -3.09 -14.70 -9.04
C ARG A 39 -3.20 -15.92 -8.11
N GLY A 40 -4.12 -16.85 -8.40
CA GLY A 40 -4.34 -18.03 -7.55
C GLY A 40 -3.23 -19.08 -7.61
N GLU A 41 -2.35 -19.01 -8.61
CA GLU A 41 -1.21 -19.92 -8.82
C GLU A 41 0.12 -19.32 -8.34
N TYR A 42 0.11 -18.05 -7.92
CA TYR A 42 1.29 -17.33 -7.48
C TYR A 42 1.54 -17.58 -5.99
N ASP A 43 2.52 -18.38 -5.68
CA ASP A 43 2.89 -18.83 -4.35
C ASP A 43 4.40 -18.73 -4.08
N GLU A 44 4.84 -19.17 -2.92
CA GLU A 44 6.26 -19.17 -2.53
C GLU A 44 7.11 -20.11 -3.40
N GLU A 45 6.56 -21.20 -3.93
CA GLU A 45 7.30 -22.11 -4.79
C GLU A 45 7.66 -21.44 -6.10
N VAL A 46 6.70 -20.74 -6.71
CA VAL A 46 6.92 -19.94 -7.93
C VAL A 46 7.95 -18.83 -7.68
N VAL A 47 7.83 -18.11 -6.55
CA VAL A 47 8.79 -17.08 -6.17
C VAL A 47 10.19 -17.65 -6.01
N ARG A 48 10.32 -18.83 -5.43
CA ARG A 48 11.61 -19.48 -5.19
C ARG A 48 12.25 -19.98 -6.48
N TRP A 49 11.45 -20.53 -7.39
CA TRP A 49 11.89 -21.00 -8.70
C TRP A 49 12.47 -19.90 -9.59
N ALA A 50 11.87 -18.72 -9.60
CA ALA A 50 12.25 -17.62 -10.51
C ALA A 50 13.51 -16.89 -10.05
N ASP A 51 14.44 -16.60 -10.97
CA ASP A 51 15.57 -15.69 -10.72
C ASP A 51 15.13 -14.22 -10.66
N ALA A 52 14.10 -13.87 -11.45
CA ALA A 52 13.46 -12.57 -11.47
C ALA A 52 11.95 -12.70 -11.70
N ILE A 53 11.17 -11.77 -11.19
CA ILE A 53 9.72 -11.79 -11.32
C ILE A 53 9.29 -10.57 -12.15
N ILE A 54 8.49 -10.82 -13.17
CA ILE A 54 7.86 -9.77 -13.97
C ILE A 54 6.38 -9.70 -13.60
N SER A 55 5.99 -8.59 -13.01
CA SER A 55 4.59 -8.27 -12.72
C SER A 55 3.95 -7.67 -13.96
N ALA A 56 3.09 -8.41 -14.65
CA ALA A 56 2.36 -7.96 -15.83
C ALA A 56 0.97 -7.46 -15.43
N GLY A 57 0.79 -6.16 -15.30
CA GLY A 57 -0.45 -5.53 -14.85
C GLY A 57 -0.21 -4.08 -14.43
N GLY A 58 -1.14 -3.48 -13.70
CA GLY A 58 -0.97 -2.16 -13.07
C GLY A 58 -0.35 -2.24 -11.67
N ASP A 59 -0.40 -1.11 -10.95
CA ASP A 59 0.18 -1.00 -9.61
C ASP A 59 -0.39 -2.04 -8.61
N GLY A 60 -1.69 -2.33 -8.68
CA GLY A 60 -2.31 -3.35 -7.82
C GLY A 60 -1.73 -4.77 -8.04
N THR A 61 -1.36 -5.12 -9.28
CA THR A 61 -0.68 -6.40 -9.57
C THR A 61 0.74 -6.39 -9.01
N MET A 62 1.42 -5.26 -9.11
CA MET A 62 2.77 -5.11 -8.55
C MET A 62 2.76 -5.23 -7.01
N LEU A 63 1.77 -4.64 -6.33
CA LEU A 63 1.59 -4.77 -4.88
C LEU A 63 1.38 -6.23 -4.47
N LEU A 64 0.51 -6.95 -5.19
CA LEU A 64 0.28 -8.38 -4.95
C LEU A 64 1.56 -9.19 -5.11
N VAL A 65 2.30 -8.96 -6.20
CA VAL A 65 3.57 -9.66 -6.46
C VAL A 65 4.58 -9.36 -5.36
N ALA A 66 4.75 -8.09 -5.02
CA ALA A 66 5.69 -7.64 -3.98
C ALA A 66 5.39 -8.24 -2.60
N SER A 67 4.10 -8.43 -2.25
CA SER A 67 3.70 -8.92 -0.93
C SER A 67 4.21 -10.32 -0.62
N LYS A 68 4.44 -11.16 -1.63
CA LYS A 68 4.91 -12.55 -1.50
C LYS A 68 6.43 -12.71 -1.72
N VAL A 69 7.11 -11.64 -2.14
CA VAL A 69 8.57 -11.64 -2.30
C VAL A 69 9.23 -11.20 -0.99
N LEU A 70 9.66 -12.13 -0.16
CA LEU A 70 10.26 -11.83 1.14
C LEU A 70 11.78 -11.59 1.05
N SER A 71 12.47 -12.20 0.08
CA SER A 71 13.91 -12.01 -0.13
C SER A 71 14.21 -10.68 -0.82
N LYS A 72 15.12 -9.90 -0.25
CA LYS A 72 15.61 -8.66 -0.87
C LYS A 72 16.41 -8.88 -2.16
N ASP A 73 16.94 -10.08 -2.35
CA ASP A 73 17.78 -10.39 -3.51
C ASP A 73 16.96 -10.74 -4.76
N LYS A 74 15.66 -10.97 -4.61
CA LYS A 74 14.76 -11.30 -5.70
C LYS A 74 14.30 -10.02 -6.44
N PRO A 75 14.76 -9.76 -7.67
CA PRO A 75 14.33 -8.59 -8.41
C PRO A 75 12.88 -8.74 -8.90
N VAL A 76 12.14 -7.65 -8.81
CA VAL A 76 10.77 -7.54 -9.32
C VAL A 76 10.68 -6.39 -10.30
N VAL A 77 10.15 -6.67 -11.49
CA VAL A 77 9.99 -5.68 -12.57
C VAL A 77 8.52 -5.56 -12.93
N GLY A 78 7.93 -4.39 -12.73
CA GLY A 78 6.55 -4.12 -13.14
C GLY A 78 6.46 -3.71 -14.62
N VAL A 79 5.52 -4.28 -15.35
CA VAL A 79 5.18 -3.86 -16.72
C VAL A 79 3.69 -3.57 -16.79
N ASN A 80 3.34 -2.32 -17.05
CA ASN A 80 1.93 -1.90 -17.13
C ASN A 80 1.29 -2.43 -18.41
N THR A 81 0.33 -3.32 -18.28
CA THR A 81 -0.36 -3.96 -19.43
C THR A 81 -1.61 -3.21 -19.89
N ASP A 82 -2.06 -2.18 -19.16
CA ASP A 82 -3.17 -1.30 -19.53
C ASP A 82 -2.85 0.17 -19.19
N PRO A 83 -1.93 0.80 -19.94
CA PRO A 83 -1.44 2.14 -19.62
C PRO A 83 -2.46 3.26 -19.82
N GLU A 84 -3.56 3.00 -20.52
CA GLU A 84 -4.63 4.00 -20.70
C GLU A 84 -5.48 4.18 -19.42
N ARG A 85 -5.47 3.20 -18.54
CA ARG A 85 -6.32 3.19 -17.33
C ARG A 85 -5.56 3.11 -16.01
N SER A 86 -4.30 2.74 -16.08
CA SER A 86 -3.41 2.67 -14.92
C SER A 86 -2.19 3.55 -15.17
N GLN A 87 -1.84 4.38 -14.21
CA GLN A 87 -0.62 5.20 -14.32
C GLN A 87 0.65 4.36 -14.23
N GLY A 88 0.62 3.24 -13.52
CA GLY A 88 1.75 2.32 -13.42
C GLY A 88 2.97 2.93 -12.73
N HIS A 89 2.77 3.65 -11.62
CA HIS A 89 3.86 4.28 -10.87
C HIS A 89 4.91 3.29 -10.34
N LEU A 90 4.53 2.02 -10.17
CA LEU A 90 5.41 0.95 -9.73
C LEU A 90 6.04 0.17 -10.89
N CYS A 91 5.64 0.48 -12.12
CA CYS A 91 6.06 -0.20 -13.33
C CYS A 91 7.17 0.56 -14.08
N LEU A 92 7.75 -0.11 -15.08
CA LEU A 92 8.61 0.56 -16.06
C LEU A 92 7.83 1.66 -16.78
N PRO A 93 8.53 2.67 -17.34
CA PRO A 93 7.88 3.71 -18.16
C PRO A 93 6.96 3.11 -19.22
N VAL A 94 5.78 3.73 -19.42
CA VAL A 94 4.68 3.23 -20.27
C VAL A 94 5.13 2.86 -21.69
N ARG A 95 6.10 3.56 -22.24
CA ARG A 95 6.65 3.24 -23.58
C ARG A 95 7.14 1.80 -23.69
N TYR A 96 7.65 1.24 -22.60
CA TYR A 96 8.17 -0.14 -22.56
C TYR A 96 7.07 -1.21 -22.53
N THR A 97 5.80 -0.85 -22.41
CA THR A 97 4.71 -1.80 -22.59
C THR A 97 4.71 -2.36 -24.01
N ARG A 98 4.85 -1.48 -25.02
CA ARG A 98 4.94 -1.86 -26.44
C ARG A 98 6.37 -2.17 -26.89
N ALA A 99 7.34 -1.47 -26.33
CA ALA A 99 8.77 -1.64 -26.63
C ALA A 99 9.48 -2.54 -25.60
N PHE A 100 8.82 -3.58 -25.09
CA PHE A 100 9.38 -4.48 -24.09
C PHE A 100 10.69 -5.16 -24.53
N PRO A 101 10.89 -5.56 -25.81
CA PRO A 101 12.18 -6.05 -26.29
C PRO A 101 13.34 -5.07 -26.04
N GLU A 102 13.12 -3.76 -26.21
CA GLU A 102 14.12 -2.72 -25.92
C GLU A 102 14.45 -2.67 -24.41
N ALA A 103 13.41 -2.72 -23.57
CA ALA A 103 13.61 -2.80 -22.12
C ALA A 103 14.44 -4.02 -21.73
N LEU A 104 14.13 -5.18 -22.32
CA LEU A 104 14.82 -6.43 -22.07
C LEU A 104 16.28 -6.37 -22.51
N ASP A 105 16.58 -5.73 -23.66
CA ASP A 105 17.94 -5.51 -24.12
C ASP A 105 18.74 -4.61 -23.17
N LYS A 106 18.14 -3.54 -22.68
CA LYS A 106 18.77 -2.67 -21.66
C LYS A 106 19.03 -3.42 -20.35
N LEU A 107 18.05 -4.19 -19.88
CA LEU A 107 18.23 -5.03 -18.68
C LEU A 107 19.36 -6.05 -18.87
N SER A 108 19.44 -6.69 -20.03
CA SER A 108 20.47 -7.69 -20.35
C SER A 108 21.89 -7.08 -20.43
N ARG A 109 21.99 -5.80 -20.86
CA ARG A 109 23.27 -5.07 -20.94
C ARG A 109 23.66 -4.36 -19.64
N GLY A 110 22.81 -4.42 -18.59
CA GLY A 110 23.03 -3.70 -17.34
C GLY A 110 22.78 -2.19 -17.44
N GLU A 111 22.10 -1.71 -18.49
CA GLU A 111 21.78 -0.31 -18.71
C GLU A 111 20.56 0.14 -17.89
N PHE A 112 20.59 -0.10 -16.61
CA PHE A 112 19.52 0.26 -15.66
C PHE A 112 20.14 0.61 -14.30
N ARG A 113 19.31 1.15 -13.42
CA ARG A 113 19.67 1.37 -12.02
C ARG A 113 18.79 0.53 -11.11
N TRP A 114 19.36 -0.03 -10.05
CA TRP A 114 18.60 -0.64 -8.99
C TRP A 114 17.87 0.41 -8.19
N LEU A 115 16.61 0.16 -7.89
CA LEU A 115 15.83 0.93 -6.94
C LEU A 115 15.40 0.01 -5.81
N TRP A 116 15.96 0.26 -4.64
CA TRP A 116 15.63 -0.44 -3.41
C TRP A 116 14.48 0.30 -2.73
N ARG A 117 13.30 -0.34 -2.71
CA ARG A 117 12.11 0.24 -2.08
C ARG A 117 11.98 -0.27 -0.67
N GLN A 118 11.79 0.63 0.28
CA GLN A 118 11.47 0.28 1.66
C GLN A 118 10.12 -0.41 1.73
N ARG A 119 10.01 -1.36 2.68
CA ARG A 119 8.75 -2.05 2.98
C ARG A 119 8.48 -2.07 4.48
N ILE A 120 7.21 -2.02 4.83
CA ILE A 120 6.74 -2.07 6.21
C ILE A 120 6.72 -3.51 6.69
N ARG A 121 7.33 -3.73 7.85
CA ARG A 121 7.31 -4.96 8.64
C ARG A 121 6.31 -4.80 9.76
N LEU A 122 5.54 -5.85 10.02
CA LEU A 122 4.47 -5.89 11.01
C LEU A 122 4.71 -6.99 12.03
N HIS A 123 4.77 -6.63 13.30
CA HIS A 123 4.68 -7.58 14.41
C HIS A 123 3.35 -7.41 15.12
N LEU A 124 2.70 -8.53 15.42
CA LEU A 124 1.42 -8.57 16.11
C LEU A 124 1.59 -9.33 17.42
N GLU A 125 1.11 -8.75 18.52
CA GLU A 125 1.10 -9.34 19.85
C GLU A 125 -0.20 -9.01 20.58
N GLY A 126 -0.44 -9.64 21.72
CA GLY A 126 -1.58 -9.37 22.59
C GLY A 126 -2.49 -10.58 22.79
N THR A 127 -3.69 -10.31 23.31
CA THR A 127 -4.68 -11.34 23.65
C THR A 127 -5.74 -11.46 22.55
N GLY A 128 -6.12 -12.69 22.20
CA GLY A 128 -7.19 -12.95 21.23
C GLY A 128 -6.84 -12.55 19.80
N ILE A 129 -5.55 -12.46 19.45
CA ILE A 129 -5.10 -12.08 18.13
C ILE A 129 -5.31 -13.19 17.10
N ASN A 130 -5.60 -12.80 15.86
CA ASN A 130 -5.70 -13.69 14.72
C ASN A 130 -4.69 -13.27 13.64
N PRO A 131 -3.54 -13.95 13.53
CA PRO A 131 -2.51 -13.63 12.54
C PRO A 131 -2.84 -14.16 11.13
N THR A 132 -4.00 -14.78 10.93
CA THR A 132 -4.40 -15.34 9.64
C THR A 132 -4.81 -14.22 8.67
N PRO A 133 -4.13 -14.09 7.53
CA PRO A 133 -4.47 -13.09 6.54
C PRO A 133 -5.76 -13.42 5.79
N VAL A 134 -6.53 -12.40 5.43
CA VAL A 134 -7.66 -12.47 4.51
C VAL A 134 -7.29 -11.74 3.22
N ASP A 135 -7.36 -12.44 2.09
CA ASP A 135 -7.23 -11.80 0.77
C ASP A 135 -8.53 -11.07 0.42
N LEU A 136 -8.47 -9.74 0.40
CA LEU A 136 -9.65 -8.90 0.18
C LEU A 136 -10.21 -9.00 -1.25
N HIS A 137 -9.37 -9.37 -2.22
CA HIS A 137 -9.85 -9.57 -3.59
C HIS A 137 -10.67 -10.86 -3.72
N GLU A 138 -10.19 -11.95 -3.14
CA GLU A 138 -10.94 -13.23 -3.12
C GLU A 138 -12.24 -13.08 -2.32
N GLN A 139 -12.20 -12.36 -1.22
CA GLN A 139 -13.39 -12.04 -0.45
C GLN A 139 -14.46 -11.29 -1.27
N GLN A 140 -14.05 -10.30 -2.07
CA GLN A 140 -14.98 -9.59 -2.96
C GLN A 140 -15.62 -10.50 -4.01
N LEU A 141 -14.91 -11.51 -4.48
CA LEU A 141 -15.41 -12.50 -5.43
C LEU A 141 -16.36 -13.52 -4.77
N SER A 142 -16.13 -13.86 -3.52
CA SER A 142 -16.97 -14.79 -2.76
C SER A 142 -18.31 -14.22 -2.34
N LEU A 143 -18.53 -12.91 -2.47
CA LEU A 143 -19.70 -12.17 -1.97
C LEU A 143 -19.88 -12.22 -0.45
N GLU A 144 -18.90 -12.67 0.29
CA GLU A 144 -18.93 -12.67 1.75
C GLU A 144 -18.62 -11.28 2.32
N GLN A 145 -19.26 -10.96 3.43
CA GLN A 145 -18.95 -9.72 4.15
C GLN A 145 -17.62 -9.87 4.88
N HIS A 146 -16.83 -8.81 4.94
CA HIS A 146 -15.50 -8.81 5.57
C HIS A 146 -15.53 -9.34 7.02
N SER A 147 -16.52 -8.93 7.81
CA SER A 147 -16.73 -9.42 9.19
C SER A 147 -17.03 -10.91 9.26
N GLN A 148 -17.57 -11.52 8.21
CA GLN A 148 -17.83 -12.95 8.12
C GLN A 148 -16.58 -13.73 7.66
N ALA A 149 -15.76 -13.18 6.79
CA ALA A 149 -14.54 -13.82 6.32
C ALA A 149 -13.58 -14.16 7.48
N HIS A 150 -13.41 -13.23 8.44
CA HIS A 150 -12.64 -13.51 9.66
C HIS A 150 -13.31 -14.54 10.59
N ARG A 151 -14.65 -14.61 10.61
CA ARG A 151 -15.39 -15.58 11.43
C ARG A 151 -15.39 -16.98 10.83
N ILE A 152 -15.42 -17.12 9.51
CA ILE A 152 -15.43 -18.42 8.82
C ILE A 152 -14.09 -19.12 8.95
N THR A 153 -12.97 -18.39 8.91
CA THR A 153 -11.64 -18.94 9.25
C THR A 153 -11.59 -19.45 10.70
N THR A 154 -12.42 -18.90 11.59
CA THR A 154 -12.56 -19.37 12.98
C THR A 154 -13.58 -20.51 13.15
N LEU A 155 -14.54 -20.67 12.23
CA LEU A 155 -15.62 -21.70 12.27
C LEU A 155 -15.39 -22.89 11.33
N GLY A 156 -14.45 -22.79 10.39
CA GLY A 156 -14.08 -23.88 9.50
C GLY A 156 -13.38 -24.99 10.28
N LEU A 157 -14.12 -26.05 10.59
CA LEU A 157 -13.75 -27.46 10.93
C LEU A 157 -12.38 -27.77 11.57
N HIS A 158 -11.71 -26.79 12.17
CA HIS A 158 -10.57 -27.05 13.04
C HIS A 158 -10.99 -26.65 14.45
N GLN A 159 -10.82 -27.58 15.37
CA GLN A 159 -10.94 -27.43 16.81
C GLN A 159 -10.54 -26.00 17.21
N ARG A 160 -11.42 -25.32 17.95
CA ARG A 160 -11.09 -24.09 18.63
C ARG A 160 -9.82 -24.35 19.43
N THR A 161 -8.67 -24.06 18.87
CA THR A 161 -7.52 -23.74 19.68
C THR A 161 -7.94 -22.54 20.53
N PRO A 162 -7.78 -22.60 21.87
CA PRO A 162 -8.04 -21.45 22.73
C PRO A 162 -7.32 -20.25 22.12
N PRO A 163 -7.86 -19.02 22.24
CA PRO A 163 -7.15 -17.84 21.77
C PRO A 163 -5.75 -17.87 22.40
N GLU A 164 -4.75 -18.07 21.58
CA GLU A 164 -3.37 -18.15 22.03
C GLU A 164 -3.00 -16.77 22.51
N ASN A 165 -2.64 -16.65 23.77
CA ASN A 165 -2.03 -15.43 24.30
C ASN A 165 -0.59 -15.40 23.81
N PHE A 166 -0.33 -14.66 22.75
CA PHE A 166 1.02 -14.42 22.27
C PHE A 166 1.64 -13.33 23.14
N SER A 167 2.41 -13.74 24.13
CA SER A 167 3.25 -12.83 24.94
C SER A 167 4.47 -12.33 24.16
N GLU A 168 4.80 -12.98 23.03
CA GLU A 168 5.91 -12.58 22.14
C GLU A 168 5.38 -12.03 20.82
N PRO A 169 6.00 -10.93 20.31
CA PRO A 169 5.62 -10.33 19.04
C PRO A 169 5.79 -11.32 17.87
N ARG A 170 4.73 -11.57 17.11
CA ARG A 170 4.73 -12.44 15.93
C ARG A 170 4.90 -11.61 14.66
N LEU A 171 5.95 -11.91 13.90
CA LEU A 171 6.16 -11.32 12.58
C LEU A 171 5.11 -11.85 11.60
N LEU A 172 4.32 -10.95 11.00
CA LEU A 172 3.33 -11.32 10.00
C LEU A 172 3.99 -11.70 8.66
N PRO A 173 3.37 -12.63 7.89
CA PRO A 173 3.96 -13.19 6.68
C PRO A 173 3.84 -12.28 5.44
N VAL A 174 3.62 -11.00 5.64
CA VAL A 174 3.46 -10.01 4.57
C VAL A 174 4.31 -8.77 4.82
N ARG A 175 4.62 -8.03 3.74
CA ARG A 175 5.32 -6.75 3.80
C ARG A 175 4.52 -5.70 3.03
N GLY A 176 4.31 -4.54 3.65
CA GLY A 176 3.63 -3.41 2.99
C GLY A 176 4.59 -2.62 2.13
N LEU A 177 4.27 -2.47 0.85
CA LEU A 177 5.05 -1.66 -0.08
C LEU A 177 4.58 -0.19 -0.09
N ASN A 178 3.26 0.03 -0.06
CA ASN A 178 2.68 1.37 0.00
C ASN A 178 2.38 1.79 1.43
N GLU A 179 1.38 1.16 2.06
CA GLU A 179 0.89 1.58 3.37
C GLU A 179 0.23 0.46 4.14
N ILE A 180 0.12 0.69 5.44
CA ILE A 180 -0.76 -0.03 6.36
C ILE A 180 -1.88 0.92 6.77
N PHE A 181 -3.11 0.45 6.70
CA PHE A 181 -4.27 1.17 7.21
C PHE A 181 -4.89 0.41 8.38
N ILE A 182 -5.15 1.11 9.48
CA ILE A 182 -5.81 0.56 10.67
C ILE A 182 -7.10 1.34 10.90
N GLY A 183 -8.22 0.64 11.02
CA GLY A 183 -9.50 1.25 11.30
C GLY A 183 -10.63 0.25 11.43
N GLU A 184 -11.80 0.73 11.88
CA GLU A 184 -13.03 -0.06 11.91
C GLU A 184 -13.40 -0.59 10.53
N SER A 185 -13.89 -1.83 10.47
CA SER A 185 -14.32 -2.48 9.23
C SER A 185 -15.49 -1.73 8.57
N LEU A 186 -16.34 -1.09 9.38
CA LEU A 186 -17.37 -0.21 8.91
C LEU A 186 -16.90 1.24 8.95
N SER A 187 -16.66 1.82 7.79
CA SER A 187 -16.10 3.18 7.62
C SER A 187 -16.90 4.32 8.27
N SER A 188 -18.18 4.08 8.59
CA SER A 188 -19.04 5.03 9.31
C SER A 188 -18.79 5.04 10.83
N ARG A 189 -18.00 4.12 11.35
CA ARG A 189 -17.61 4.06 12.76
C ARG A 189 -16.28 4.74 13.00
N ALA A 190 -16.17 5.43 14.14
CA ALA A 190 -14.88 5.94 14.59
C ALA A 190 -14.02 4.81 15.15
N SER A 191 -12.75 4.82 14.80
CA SER A 191 -11.75 3.91 15.33
C SER A 191 -11.16 4.44 16.62
N TYR A 192 -11.02 3.57 17.62
CA TYR A 192 -10.44 3.87 18.93
C TYR A 192 -9.14 3.07 19.09
N TYR A 193 -8.05 3.76 19.37
CA TYR A 193 -6.74 3.12 19.55
C TYR A 193 -5.81 4.02 20.37
N GLU A 194 -4.71 3.44 20.80
CA GLU A 194 -3.59 4.19 21.37
C GLU A 194 -2.41 4.07 20.42
N ILE A 195 -1.68 5.15 20.24
CA ILE A 195 -0.49 5.21 19.39
C ILE A 195 0.73 5.63 20.22
N SER A 196 1.86 4.99 19.97
CA SER A 196 3.18 5.41 20.44
C SER A 196 4.11 5.54 19.25
N VAL A 197 4.76 6.67 19.09
CA VAL A 197 5.65 7.01 17.99
C VAL A 197 7.08 7.06 18.53
N ASP A 198 8.00 6.29 17.93
CA ASP A 198 9.43 6.24 18.28
C ASP A 198 9.65 6.06 19.80
N ASP A 199 8.94 5.09 20.39
CA ASP A 199 8.97 4.78 21.81
C ASP A 199 8.54 5.94 22.74
N GLY A 200 7.84 6.92 22.20
CA GLY A 200 7.22 7.99 22.95
C GLY A 200 6.02 7.54 23.78
N PRO A 201 5.38 8.45 24.51
CA PRO A 201 4.21 8.14 25.33
C PRO A 201 3.05 7.64 24.47
N TRP A 202 2.21 6.78 25.07
CA TRP A 202 0.97 6.33 24.47
C TRP A 202 -0.08 7.44 24.46
N GLU A 203 -0.57 7.80 23.28
CA GLU A 203 -1.62 8.79 23.10
C GLU A 203 -2.92 8.10 22.65
N LYS A 204 -4.04 8.45 23.30
CA LYS A 204 -5.37 7.94 22.94
C LYS A 204 -5.89 8.69 21.73
N GLN A 205 -6.30 7.95 20.72
CA GLN A 205 -6.83 8.48 19.46
C GLN A 205 -8.27 8.04 19.23
N LYS A 206 -9.05 8.94 18.64
CA LYS A 206 -10.35 8.68 18.05
C LYS A 206 -10.37 9.32 16.68
N SER A 207 -10.55 8.52 15.62
CA SER A 207 -10.42 9.01 14.25
C SER A 207 -11.14 8.10 13.27
N SER A 208 -11.14 8.45 11.98
CA SER A 208 -11.62 7.56 10.91
C SER A 208 -10.59 6.50 10.51
N GLY A 209 -9.47 6.40 11.24
CA GLY A 209 -8.40 5.43 11.03
C GLY A 209 -7.02 6.05 10.98
N LEU A 210 -6.03 5.18 10.92
CA LEU A 210 -4.61 5.51 10.90
C LEU A 210 -3.97 4.95 9.63
N SER A 211 -3.31 5.79 8.86
CA SER A 211 -2.48 5.39 7.72
C SER A 211 -1.00 5.51 8.07
N ILE A 212 -0.23 4.48 7.75
CA ILE A 212 1.23 4.46 7.94
C ILE A 212 1.85 4.07 6.61
N SER A 213 2.59 4.98 5.99
CA SER A 213 3.02 4.90 4.60
C SER A 213 4.54 4.90 4.47
N THR A 214 5.03 4.21 3.43
CA THR A 214 6.40 4.29 2.92
C THR A 214 6.55 5.47 1.94
N GLY A 215 7.79 5.76 1.51
CA GLY A 215 8.01 6.70 0.41
C GLY A 215 7.37 6.25 -0.92
N THR A 216 7.27 4.95 -1.17
CA THR A 216 6.52 4.41 -2.32
C THR A 216 5.04 4.77 -2.21
N GLY A 217 4.42 4.52 -1.05
CA GLY A 217 3.02 4.80 -0.77
C GLY A 217 2.68 6.30 -0.69
N SER A 218 3.70 7.17 -0.53
CA SER A 218 3.48 8.62 -0.48
C SER A 218 2.88 9.20 -1.76
N LYS A 219 2.86 8.45 -2.86
CA LYS A 219 2.19 8.78 -4.12
C LYS A 219 0.83 8.11 -4.31
N ALA A 220 0.42 7.28 -3.34
CA ALA A 220 -0.81 6.48 -3.39
C ALA A 220 -1.90 7.04 -2.47
N TRP A 221 -2.49 6.22 -1.60
CA TRP A 221 -3.58 6.65 -0.73
C TRP A 221 -3.14 7.69 0.30
N SER A 222 -1.92 7.58 0.85
CA SER A 222 -1.35 8.57 1.76
C SER A 222 -1.34 9.98 1.18
N TYR A 223 -1.00 10.13 -0.12
CA TYR A 223 -1.09 11.41 -0.83
C TYR A 223 -2.53 11.95 -0.81
N ASN A 224 -3.50 11.11 -1.18
CA ASN A 224 -4.91 11.51 -1.26
C ASN A 224 -5.53 11.86 0.10
N ILE A 225 -5.04 11.26 1.20
CA ILE A 225 -5.46 11.60 2.57
C ILE A 225 -4.96 13.01 2.95
N ASN A 226 -3.77 13.38 2.52
CA ASN A 226 -3.06 14.56 3.02
C ASN A 226 -3.06 15.76 2.06
N LYS A 227 -3.38 15.57 0.78
CA LYS A 227 -3.39 16.64 -0.22
C LYS A 227 -4.46 17.70 0.10
N LEU A 228 -4.15 18.94 -0.21
CA LEU A 228 -5.10 20.03 -0.17
C LEU A 228 -5.71 20.30 -1.54
N ALA A 229 -6.98 20.69 -1.56
CA ALA A 229 -7.64 21.21 -2.74
C ALA A 229 -7.35 22.70 -2.89
N GLU A 230 -7.29 23.21 -4.13
CA GLU A 230 -7.09 24.62 -4.44
C GLU A 230 -8.09 25.53 -3.74
N GLN A 231 -9.35 25.10 -3.60
CA GLN A 231 -10.37 25.85 -2.87
C GLN A 231 -9.95 26.11 -1.41
N ALA A 232 -9.47 25.09 -0.70
CA ALA A 232 -9.04 25.23 0.69
C ALA A 232 -7.83 26.18 0.81
N VAL A 233 -6.85 26.02 -0.09
CA VAL A 233 -5.67 26.87 -0.14
C VAL A 233 -6.07 28.33 -0.43
N GLY A 234 -6.96 28.56 -1.39
CA GLY A 234 -7.49 29.89 -1.70
C GLY A 234 -8.15 30.57 -0.50
N GLU A 235 -8.98 29.84 0.24
CA GLU A 235 -9.61 30.39 1.46
C GLU A 235 -8.58 30.70 2.56
N ILE A 236 -7.60 29.83 2.79
CA ILE A 236 -6.52 30.08 3.76
C ILE A 236 -5.71 31.33 3.39
N LEU A 237 -5.35 31.49 2.09
CA LEU A 237 -4.62 32.66 1.61
C LEU A 237 -5.43 33.95 1.75
N LYS A 238 -6.74 33.93 1.50
CA LYS A 238 -7.64 35.09 1.73
C LYS A 238 -7.66 35.50 3.20
N ILE A 239 -7.81 34.52 4.10
CA ILE A 239 -7.77 34.76 5.54
C ILE A 239 -6.42 35.33 5.95
N GLY A 240 -5.31 34.72 5.50
CA GLY A 240 -3.96 35.21 5.78
C GLY A 240 -3.73 36.65 5.33
N LYS A 241 -4.17 36.99 4.11
CA LYS A 241 -4.14 38.36 3.59
C LYS A 241 -4.93 39.34 4.47
N SER A 242 -6.14 38.96 4.86
CA SER A 242 -7.01 39.77 5.69
C SER A 242 -6.43 40.04 7.08
N GLN A 243 -5.81 39.02 7.69
CA GLN A 243 -5.25 39.10 9.05
C GLN A 243 -3.92 39.84 9.11
N THR A 244 -3.12 39.76 8.07
CA THR A 244 -1.75 40.31 8.07
C THR A 244 -1.59 41.64 7.32
N GLY A 245 -2.54 41.97 6.45
CA GLY A 245 -2.43 43.10 5.52
C GLY A 245 -1.39 42.86 4.39
N LEU A 246 -0.80 41.67 4.29
CA LEU A 246 0.17 41.36 3.22
C LEU A 246 -0.49 41.40 1.85
N ASN A 247 0.18 41.98 0.88
CA ASN A 247 -0.31 42.02 -0.49
C ASN A 247 -0.04 40.69 -1.21
N LEU A 248 -0.84 39.66 -0.89
CA LEU A 248 -0.76 38.37 -1.55
C LEU A 248 -1.59 38.38 -2.85
N PRO A 249 -1.04 37.93 -3.99
CA PRO A 249 -1.84 37.68 -5.16
C PRO A 249 -2.82 36.53 -4.85
N LEU A 250 -4.10 36.72 -5.23
CA LEU A 250 -5.15 35.70 -5.01
C LEU A 250 -5.72 35.24 -6.37
N ASP A 251 -4.93 35.38 -7.43
CA ASP A 251 -5.29 34.82 -8.73
C ASP A 251 -5.15 33.30 -8.75
N GLN A 252 -5.81 32.68 -9.72
CA GLN A 252 -5.86 31.22 -9.86
C GLN A 252 -4.48 30.59 -9.99
N ASN A 253 -3.57 31.20 -10.73
CA ASN A 253 -2.23 30.68 -10.99
C ASN A 253 -1.39 30.65 -9.70
N PHE A 254 -1.51 31.68 -8.85
CA PHE A 254 -0.80 31.69 -7.55
C PHE A 254 -1.35 30.63 -6.60
N ILE A 255 -2.69 30.48 -6.54
CA ILE A 255 -3.34 29.45 -5.70
C ILE A 255 -2.93 28.05 -6.15
N GLU A 256 -2.96 27.78 -7.46
CA GLU A 256 -2.50 26.50 -8.05
C GLU A 256 -1.04 26.24 -7.67
N LYS A 257 -0.14 27.18 -7.89
CA LYS A 257 1.28 27.03 -7.57
C LYS A 257 1.54 26.75 -6.10
N VAL A 258 0.83 27.39 -5.17
CA VAL A 258 0.96 27.14 -3.73
C VAL A 258 0.41 25.77 -3.39
N THR A 259 -0.70 25.36 -4.00
CA THR A 259 -1.33 24.05 -3.83
C THR A 259 -0.40 22.95 -4.28
N ASP A 260 0.16 23.07 -5.47
CA ASP A 260 1.09 22.09 -6.05
C ASP A 260 2.35 21.98 -5.18
N GLN A 261 2.94 23.09 -4.79
CA GLN A 261 4.13 23.08 -3.93
C GLN A 261 3.86 22.38 -2.58
N TYR A 262 2.70 22.60 -1.98
CA TYR A 262 2.31 21.89 -0.76
C TYR A 262 2.13 20.40 -1.02
N ASN A 263 1.40 20.04 -2.07
CA ASN A 263 1.08 18.66 -2.40
C ASN A 263 2.34 17.87 -2.83
N ASP A 264 3.25 18.49 -3.57
CA ASP A 264 4.54 17.90 -3.94
C ASP A 264 5.42 17.60 -2.72
N ALA A 265 5.35 18.43 -1.68
CA ALA A 265 6.07 18.21 -0.43
C ALA A 265 5.58 16.99 0.37
N LEU A 266 4.42 16.42 0.03
CA LEU A 266 3.92 15.18 0.64
C LEU A 266 4.66 13.94 0.12
N VAL A 267 5.30 14.04 -1.04
CA VAL A 267 5.98 12.92 -1.70
C VAL A 267 7.44 12.85 -1.23
N PHE A 268 7.87 11.65 -0.85
CA PHE A 268 9.25 11.43 -0.43
C PHE A 268 9.85 10.18 -1.07
N CYS A 269 11.16 10.00 -0.93
CA CYS A 269 11.90 8.95 -1.62
C CYS A 269 11.44 7.55 -1.18
N SER A 270 11.27 6.64 -2.13
CA SER A 270 10.91 5.24 -1.86
C SER A 270 12.01 4.44 -1.14
N ALA A 271 13.23 4.98 -1.11
CA ALA A 271 14.35 4.41 -0.34
C ALA A 271 14.52 5.05 1.05
N ASP A 272 13.69 6.05 1.41
CA ASP A 272 13.73 6.68 2.74
C ASP A 272 13.30 5.68 3.81
N GLY A 273 14.15 5.46 4.81
CA GLY A 273 13.90 4.53 5.91
C GLY A 273 12.90 5.01 6.95
N ARG A 274 12.20 6.12 6.71
CA ARG A 274 11.16 6.65 7.62
C ARG A 274 9.77 6.32 7.13
N LEU A 275 8.89 6.07 8.09
CA LEU A 275 7.44 5.94 7.91
C LEU A 275 6.78 7.32 8.00
N LEU A 276 5.73 7.55 7.22
CA LEU A 276 4.84 8.69 7.40
C LEU A 276 3.53 8.19 8.02
N TYR A 277 3.28 8.50 9.30
CA TYR A 277 1.99 8.23 9.90
C TYR A 277 1.03 9.41 9.71
N SER A 278 -0.26 9.13 9.52
CA SER A 278 -1.33 10.11 9.35
C SER A 278 -2.59 9.63 10.07
N VAL A 279 -3.01 10.37 11.09
CA VAL A 279 -4.30 10.16 11.76
C VAL A 279 -5.38 10.81 10.89
N ARG A 280 -6.26 9.98 10.32
CA ARG A 280 -7.30 10.44 9.41
C ARG A 280 -8.49 10.99 10.17
N GLU A 281 -8.86 12.24 9.90
CA GLU A 281 -10.04 12.90 10.48
C GLU A 281 -10.11 12.76 12.02
N PRO A 282 -9.09 13.25 12.75
CA PRO A 282 -9.04 13.08 14.20
C PRO A 282 -10.16 13.83 14.90
N ILE A 283 -10.78 13.16 15.88
CA ILE A 283 -11.75 13.77 16.78
C ILE A 283 -11.02 14.16 18.06
N VAL A 284 -10.86 15.47 18.26
CA VAL A 284 -10.12 16.04 19.39
C VAL A 284 -11.07 16.52 20.48
N ASN A 285 -10.83 16.11 21.73
CA ASN A 285 -11.54 16.57 22.91
C ASN A 285 -10.63 16.45 24.17
N ARG A 286 -11.19 16.52 25.36
CA ARG A 286 -10.42 16.44 26.63
C ARG A 286 -9.77 15.06 26.87
N VAL A 287 -10.26 14.00 26.23
CA VAL A 287 -9.78 12.62 26.41
C VAL A 287 -8.92 12.17 25.25
N PHE A 288 -9.34 12.54 24.02
CA PHE A 288 -8.66 12.22 22.78
C PHE A 288 -7.95 13.47 22.31
N PHE A 289 -6.64 13.39 22.27
CA PHE A 289 -5.82 14.53 21.91
C PHE A 289 -4.63 14.00 21.11
N SER A 290 -4.30 14.67 20.04
CA SER A 290 -3.15 14.35 19.22
C SER A 290 -2.20 15.52 19.24
N SER A 291 -0.98 15.30 19.69
CA SER A 291 0.09 16.28 19.61
C SER A 291 0.44 16.60 18.15
N ARG A 292 0.34 15.61 17.28
CA ARG A 292 0.55 15.74 15.84
C ARG A 292 -0.40 14.80 15.06
N GLN A 293 -1.12 15.36 14.11
CA GLN A 293 -1.97 14.59 13.20
C GLN A 293 -1.15 13.75 12.22
N ARG A 294 0.06 14.19 11.87
CA ARG A 294 0.93 13.59 10.87
C ARG A 294 2.39 13.82 11.23
N GLY A 295 3.24 12.83 10.98
CA GLY A 295 4.67 12.95 11.20
C GLY A 295 5.48 11.80 10.63
N PHE A 296 6.77 12.01 10.49
CA PHE A 296 7.72 10.94 10.20
C PHE A 296 8.07 10.19 11.49
N ALA A 297 8.30 8.88 11.34
CA ALA A 297 8.69 7.99 12.43
C ALA A 297 9.57 6.86 11.91
N SER A 298 10.39 6.29 12.78
CA SER A 298 11.13 5.05 12.53
C SER A 298 10.31 3.82 12.95
N LYS A 299 9.47 4.00 13.97
CA LYS A 299 8.62 2.95 14.54
C LYS A 299 7.29 3.53 15.01
N VAL A 300 6.21 2.84 14.73
CA VAL A 300 4.87 3.17 15.22
C VAL A 300 4.30 1.94 15.91
N CYS A 301 3.92 2.08 17.18
CA CYS A 301 3.19 1.06 17.92
C CYS A 301 1.74 1.47 18.07
N VAL A 302 0.81 0.55 17.82
CA VAL A 302 -0.63 0.80 17.88
C VAL A 302 -1.28 -0.27 18.75
N ARG A 303 -2.08 0.15 19.71
CA ARG A 303 -2.90 -0.74 20.53
C ARG A 303 -4.37 -0.51 20.19
N SER A 304 -5.04 -1.55 19.74
CA SER A 304 -6.46 -1.47 19.39
C SER A 304 -7.35 -1.34 20.60
N ARG A 305 -8.43 -0.57 20.44
CA ARG A 305 -9.56 -0.45 21.36
C ARG A 305 -10.89 -0.59 20.62
N CYS A 306 -10.84 -1.20 19.43
CA CYS A 306 -11.97 -1.39 18.56
C CYS A 306 -12.61 -2.77 18.72
N TRP A 307 -13.89 -2.87 18.36
CA TRP A 307 -14.61 -4.14 18.39
C TRP A 307 -14.52 -4.94 17.09
N ASP A 308 -14.48 -4.25 15.95
CA ASP A 308 -14.51 -4.86 14.63
C ASP A 308 -13.62 -4.05 13.69
N ALA A 309 -12.34 -4.02 14.03
CA ALA A 309 -11.32 -3.32 13.25
C ALA A 309 -10.42 -4.29 12.50
N CYS A 310 -9.78 -3.76 11.49
CA CYS A 310 -8.79 -4.46 10.70
C CYS A 310 -7.54 -3.62 10.47
N MET A 311 -6.46 -4.34 10.21
CA MET A 311 -5.19 -3.81 9.73
C MET A 311 -5.01 -4.30 8.30
N VAL A 312 -5.04 -3.38 7.34
CA VAL A 312 -4.99 -3.67 5.90
C VAL A 312 -3.65 -3.28 5.32
N VAL A 313 -3.02 -4.23 4.65
CA VAL A 313 -1.71 -4.07 3.98
C VAL A 313 -1.96 -3.85 2.49
N ASP A 314 -1.48 -2.72 1.95
CA ASP A 314 -1.53 -2.37 0.53
C ASP A 314 -2.92 -2.53 -0.12
N GLY A 315 -4.00 -2.38 0.66
CA GLY A 315 -5.37 -2.56 0.20
C GLY A 315 -5.75 -3.99 -0.22
N GLY A 316 -4.83 -4.95 -0.09
CA GLY A 316 -5.01 -6.32 -0.59
C GLY A 316 -5.13 -7.40 0.47
N THR A 317 -4.48 -7.23 1.61
CA THR A 317 -4.44 -8.25 2.68
C THR A 317 -4.90 -7.64 3.99
N SER A 318 -5.83 -8.27 4.67
CA SER A 318 -6.41 -7.81 5.92
C SER A 318 -6.13 -8.78 7.07
N PHE A 319 -5.87 -8.20 8.24
CA PHE A 319 -5.76 -8.90 9.52
C PHE A 319 -6.78 -8.33 10.48
N GLU A 320 -7.36 -9.19 11.30
CA GLU A 320 -8.20 -8.76 12.42
C GLU A 320 -7.38 -7.96 13.43
N PHE A 321 -7.90 -6.80 13.87
CA PHE A 321 -7.19 -5.91 14.79
C PHE A 321 -8.12 -5.33 15.86
N ASN A 322 -8.66 -6.20 16.70
CA ASN A 322 -9.62 -5.86 17.73
C ASN A 322 -8.95 -5.50 19.08
N ASP A 323 -9.76 -5.12 20.07
CA ASP A 323 -9.29 -4.77 21.41
C ASP A 323 -8.41 -5.87 22.01
N GLY A 324 -7.29 -5.44 22.59
CA GLY A 324 -6.25 -6.32 23.09
C GLY A 324 -5.11 -6.61 22.11
N ALA A 325 -5.27 -6.34 20.82
CA ALA A 325 -4.21 -6.48 19.84
C ALA A 325 -3.26 -5.27 19.86
N ILE A 326 -1.97 -5.54 19.72
CA ILE A 326 -0.91 -4.53 19.62
C ILE A 326 -0.10 -4.82 18.34
N ALA A 327 0.05 -3.82 17.48
CA ALA A 327 0.87 -3.89 16.30
C ALA A 327 2.11 -3.02 16.46
N THR A 328 3.28 -3.56 16.14
CA THR A 328 4.53 -2.81 15.98
C THR A 328 4.88 -2.74 14.50
N ILE A 329 4.98 -1.52 14.00
CA ILE A 329 5.10 -1.17 12.59
C ILE A 329 6.44 -0.48 12.40
N SER A 330 7.32 -1.08 11.61
CA SER A 330 8.69 -0.59 11.40
C SER A 330 9.20 -0.97 10.01
N MET A 331 10.41 -0.56 9.68
CA MET A 331 11.13 -0.97 8.49
C MET A 331 12.40 -1.72 8.85
N SER A 332 12.89 -2.56 7.94
CA SER A 332 14.17 -3.26 8.08
C SER A 332 14.83 -3.37 6.70
N GLU A 333 16.16 -3.24 6.67
CA GLU A 333 16.94 -3.42 5.44
C GLU A 333 16.82 -4.83 4.85
N GLU A 334 16.46 -5.82 5.65
CA GLU A 334 16.22 -7.19 5.20
C GLU A 334 14.97 -7.30 4.31
N ASP A 335 14.02 -6.36 4.47
CA ASP A 335 12.74 -6.37 3.77
C ASP A 335 12.71 -5.50 2.51
N LEU A 336 13.84 -4.91 2.12
CA LEU A 336 13.93 -4.11 0.90
C LEU A 336 13.43 -4.89 -0.32
N LEU A 337 12.65 -4.24 -1.17
CA LEU A 337 12.25 -4.78 -2.46
C LEU A 337 13.18 -4.26 -3.56
N ARG A 338 13.81 -5.18 -4.25
CA ARG A 338 14.72 -4.88 -5.36
C ARG A 338 13.94 -4.68 -6.65
N THR A 339 13.91 -3.45 -7.14
CA THR A 339 13.25 -3.08 -8.41
C THR A 339 14.24 -2.39 -9.35
N VAL A 340 13.84 -2.15 -10.59
CA VAL A 340 14.70 -1.52 -11.59
C VAL A 340 14.11 -0.19 -12.06
N VAL A 341 14.97 0.74 -12.44
CA VAL A 341 14.63 1.98 -13.12
C VAL A 341 15.32 2.00 -14.46
N LEU A 342 14.52 2.13 -15.51
CA LEU A 342 14.97 2.45 -16.85
C LEU A 342 14.69 3.94 -17.13
N ASN A 343 15.64 4.63 -17.72
CA ASN A 343 15.42 6.01 -18.16
C ASN A 343 14.39 6.01 -19.31
N SER A 344 13.46 6.96 -19.23
CA SER A 344 12.45 7.21 -20.28
C SER A 344 13.09 7.69 -21.57
#